data_0a44a14d05c1da852259f06133da7e3e
#
_entry.id   0a44a14d05c1da852259f06133da7e3e
#
_cell.length_a   1.000
_cell.length_b   1.000
_cell.length_c   1.000
_cell.angle_alpha   90.00
_cell.angle_beta   90.00
_cell.angle_gamma   90.00
#
_symmetry.space_group_name_H-M   'P 1'
#
loop_
_entity.id
_entity.type
_entity.pdbx_description
1 polymer ?
#
loop_
_entity_poly.entity_id
_entity_poly.type
_entity_poly.pdbx_seq_one_letter_code
_entity_poly.pdbx_strand_id
1 'polypeptide(L)'
;PTYYKNRVNAGLHVIDPKVLDMVAIDTDKIGTVDEITGKTVKVDLDRQLLKPLAGTGKMFCYDSPEYVKDMGTPDRFHQVEEDFKAGRVSAKNLSNKQKAVFLDRDGTINKYVGFLRNINDFELIDGVAEAIKKINASGHLAIVVTNQPVIARGEVTFQELEEIHNKMETELGLQGAYLDAIYYCPHHPHKGYEGEVPELKIECDCRKPKPGMLLKAADDYNIDLSQSYMIGDGENDVKAGLAAGCKAVLVNGDGTDAKSKDFGQADTLASVLEFVDKYLC
;
A
#
# COMPACT_ATOMS: atom_id res chain seq x y z
N PRO A 1 -11.43 2.09 -14.97
CA PRO A 1 -10.85 3.17 -14.20
C PRO A 1 -9.49 3.57 -14.77
N THR A 2 -9.15 4.86 -14.66
CA THR A 2 -7.85 5.37 -15.11
C THR A 2 -6.74 5.02 -14.13
N TYR A 3 -7.09 4.95 -12.85
CA TYR A 3 -6.19 4.59 -11.75
C TYR A 3 -6.75 3.40 -10.96
N TYR A 4 -5.88 2.52 -10.48
CA TYR A 4 -6.26 1.30 -9.78
C TYR A 4 -5.18 0.87 -8.77
N LYS A 5 -5.60 0.08 -7.79
CA LYS A 5 -4.66 -0.54 -6.83
C LYS A 5 -3.67 -1.42 -7.57
N ASN A 6 -2.42 -1.34 -7.21
CA ASN A 6 -1.35 -2.17 -7.76
C ASN A 6 -1.36 -3.57 -7.11
N ARG A 7 -2.43 -4.32 -7.37
CA ARG A 7 -2.67 -5.66 -6.83
C ARG A 7 -2.95 -6.64 -7.94
N VAL A 8 -2.54 -7.88 -7.77
CA VAL A 8 -2.81 -8.98 -8.70
C VAL A 8 -3.55 -10.12 -7.98
N ASN A 9 -4.38 -10.84 -8.73
CA ASN A 9 -4.97 -12.07 -8.24
C ASN A 9 -3.88 -13.14 -8.09
N ALA A 10 -3.70 -13.63 -6.87
CA ALA A 10 -2.69 -14.64 -6.52
C ALA A 10 -3.09 -16.08 -6.90
N GLY A 11 -4.31 -16.28 -7.44
CA GLY A 11 -4.82 -17.61 -7.82
C GLY A 11 -5.22 -18.48 -6.64
N LEU A 12 -5.22 -17.96 -5.39
CA LEU A 12 -5.70 -18.67 -4.21
C LEU A 12 -7.09 -18.15 -3.82
N HIS A 13 -8.08 -19.05 -3.80
CA HIS A 13 -9.46 -18.70 -3.51
C HIS A 13 -10.04 -19.62 -2.44
N VAL A 14 -10.74 -19.03 -1.47
CA VAL A 14 -11.60 -19.75 -0.52
C VAL A 14 -13.04 -19.43 -0.91
N ILE A 15 -13.80 -20.45 -1.31
CA ILE A 15 -15.12 -20.30 -1.91
C ILE A 15 -16.15 -21.07 -1.07
N ASP A 16 -17.23 -20.39 -0.65
CA ASP A 16 -18.44 -21.07 -0.18
C ASP A 16 -19.12 -21.72 -1.39
N PRO A 17 -19.33 -23.05 -1.42
CA PRO A 17 -19.99 -23.70 -2.55
C PRO A 17 -21.33 -23.11 -2.96
N LYS A 18 -22.08 -22.50 -2.04
CA LYS A 18 -23.36 -21.82 -2.31
C LYS A 18 -23.25 -20.68 -3.30
N VAL A 19 -22.05 -20.13 -3.48
CA VAL A 19 -21.80 -19.05 -4.45
C VAL A 19 -22.00 -19.55 -5.89
N LEU A 20 -21.85 -20.85 -6.13
CA LEU A 20 -22.08 -21.46 -7.44
C LEU A 20 -23.55 -21.36 -7.89
N ASP A 21 -24.49 -21.34 -6.94
CA ASP A 21 -25.93 -21.18 -7.22
C ASP A 21 -26.27 -19.74 -7.67
N MET A 22 -25.34 -18.81 -7.49
CA MET A 22 -25.54 -17.38 -7.81
C MET A 22 -25.08 -17.00 -9.21
N VAL A 23 -24.42 -17.93 -9.91
CA VAL A 23 -23.77 -17.68 -11.21
C VAL A 23 -24.38 -18.63 -12.24
N ALA A 24 -24.84 -18.09 -13.37
CA ALA A 24 -25.32 -18.91 -14.44
C ALA A 24 -24.15 -19.56 -15.20
N ILE A 25 -23.82 -20.79 -14.86
CA ILE A 25 -22.86 -21.62 -15.58
C ILE A 25 -23.65 -22.65 -16.38
N ASP A 26 -23.49 -22.64 -17.70
CA ASP A 26 -24.09 -23.67 -18.58
C ASP A 26 -23.31 -24.97 -18.46
N THR A 27 -23.74 -25.80 -17.51
CA THR A 27 -23.07 -27.07 -17.21
C THR A 27 -23.20 -28.10 -18.32
N ASP A 28 -24.23 -27.99 -19.15
CA ASP A 28 -24.52 -28.98 -20.21
C ASP A 28 -23.48 -28.88 -21.35
N LYS A 29 -22.84 -27.73 -21.49
CA LYS A 29 -21.78 -27.50 -22.48
C LYS A 29 -20.38 -27.87 -22.00
N ILE A 30 -20.18 -28.10 -20.71
CA ILE A 30 -18.87 -28.41 -20.17
C ILE A 30 -18.37 -29.76 -20.75
N GLY A 31 -17.15 -29.76 -21.31
CA GLY A 31 -16.55 -30.92 -21.94
C GLY A 31 -16.97 -31.16 -23.40
N THR A 32 -17.93 -30.40 -23.92
CA THR A 32 -18.25 -30.42 -25.36
C THR A 32 -17.21 -29.64 -26.16
N VAL A 33 -17.20 -29.83 -27.47
CA VAL A 33 -16.35 -29.03 -28.36
C VAL A 33 -17.18 -27.87 -28.90
N ASP A 34 -16.70 -26.67 -28.70
CA ASP A 34 -17.29 -25.45 -29.26
C ASP A 34 -17.16 -25.48 -30.79
N GLU A 35 -18.29 -25.40 -31.49
CA GLU A 35 -18.37 -25.55 -32.95
C GLU A 35 -17.64 -24.42 -33.73
N ILE A 36 -17.50 -23.24 -33.12
CA ILE A 36 -16.87 -22.08 -33.72
C ILE A 36 -15.36 -22.10 -33.53
N THR A 37 -14.91 -22.40 -32.31
CA THR A 37 -13.48 -22.33 -31.94
C THR A 37 -12.76 -23.65 -32.04
N GLY A 38 -13.49 -24.79 -32.13
CA GLY A 38 -12.94 -26.15 -32.11
C GLY A 38 -12.30 -26.54 -30.79
N LYS A 39 -12.51 -25.78 -29.72
CA LYS A 39 -11.90 -26.02 -28.38
C LYS A 39 -12.91 -26.65 -27.44
N THR A 40 -12.41 -27.51 -26.56
CA THR A 40 -13.22 -28.06 -25.47
C THR A 40 -13.71 -26.94 -24.53
N VAL A 41 -15.01 -26.86 -24.31
CA VAL A 41 -15.62 -25.92 -23.39
C VAL A 41 -15.19 -26.28 -21.96
N LYS A 42 -14.59 -25.32 -21.28
CA LYS A 42 -14.14 -25.44 -19.88
C LYS A 42 -14.74 -24.31 -19.06
N VAL A 43 -14.93 -24.53 -17.78
CA VAL A 43 -15.27 -23.45 -16.85
C VAL A 43 -14.00 -22.67 -16.52
N ASP A 44 -14.03 -21.39 -16.77
CA ASP A 44 -12.99 -20.44 -16.36
C ASP A 44 -13.45 -19.80 -15.05
N LEU A 45 -12.71 -20.07 -13.97
CA LEU A 45 -13.05 -19.60 -12.63
C LEU A 45 -13.12 -18.07 -12.58
N ASP A 46 -12.14 -17.38 -13.18
CA ASP A 46 -12.07 -15.92 -13.12
C ASP A 46 -13.22 -15.26 -13.89
N ARG A 47 -13.49 -15.76 -15.11
CA ARG A 47 -14.47 -15.13 -16.01
C ARG A 47 -15.91 -15.49 -15.67
N GLN A 48 -16.16 -16.74 -15.30
CA GLN A 48 -17.52 -17.27 -15.15
C GLN A 48 -18.01 -17.27 -13.71
N LEU A 49 -17.09 -17.29 -12.71
CA LEU A 49 -17.47 -17.25 -11.30
C LEU A 49 -17.07 -15.93 -10.64
N LEU A 50 -15.78 -15.56 -10.64
CA LEU A 50 -15.30 -14.41 -9.85
C LEU A 50 -15.78 -13.09 -10.43
N LYS A 51 -15.68 -12.89 -11.74
CA LYS A 51 -16.07 -11.63 -12.39
C LYS A 51 -17.55 -11.27 -12.18
N PRO A 52 -18.53 -12.18 -12.29
CA PRO A 52 -19.92 -11.88 -11.97
C PRO A 52 -20.19 -11.55 -10.50
N LEU A 53 -19.35 -12.03 -9.58
CA LEU A 53 -19.46 -11.75 -8.16
C LEU A 53 -18.82 -10.40 -7.75
N ALA A 54 -17.98 -9.84 -8.60
CA ALA A 54 -17.36 -8.54 -8.34
C ALA A 54 -18.44 -7.45 -8.17
N GLY A 55 -18.31 -6.64 -7.12
CA GLY A 55 -19.27 -5.58 -6.81
C GLY A 55 -20.58 -6.03 -6.16
N THR A 56 -20.80 -7.33 -5.94
CA THR A 56 -21.99 -7.84 -5.26
C THR A 56 -21.93 -7.76 -3.73
N GLY A 57 -20.77 -7.37 -3.16
CA GLY A 57 -20.51 -7.40 -1.72
C GLY A 57 -20.29 -8.81 -1.14
N LYS A 58 -20.15 -9.83 -2.00
CA LYS A 58 -19.93 -11.24 -1.60
C LYS A 58 -18.53 -11.77 -1.91
N MET A 59 -17.69 -10.92 -2.48
CA MET A 59 -16.29 -11.21 -2.75
C MET A 59 -15.41 -10.27 -1.93
N PHE A 60 -14.48 -10.86 -1.17
CA PHE A 60 -13.54 -10.15 -0.31
C PHE A 60 -12.13 -10.47 -0.76
N CYS A 61 -11.26 -9.46 -0.74
CA CYS A 61 -9.85 -9.64 -1.03
C CYS A 61 -9.06 -9.73 0.28
N TYR A 62 -8.10 -10.63 0.33
CA TYR A 62 -7.07 -10.67 1.36
C TYR A 62 -5.78 -10.17 0.75
N ASP A 63 -5.36 -8.98 1.15
CA ASP A 63 -4.10 -8.39 0.71
C ASP A 63 -2.95 -9.01 1.51
N SER A 64 -1.94 -9.53 0.80
CA SER A 64 -0.75 -10.10 1.41
C SER A 64 0.50 -9.62 0.69
N PRO A 65 1.56 -9.19 1.41
CA PRO A 65 2.86 -8.89 0.85
C PRO A 65 3.71 -10.15 0.64
N GLU A 66 3.19 -11.33 0.96
CA GLU A 66 3.92 -12.59 0.80
C GLU A 66 4.28 -12.84 -0.67
N TYR A 67 5.35 -13.60 -0.87
CA TYR A 67 5.85 -13.89 -2.20
C TYR A 67 4.87 -14.78 -2.97
N VAL A 68 4.32 -14.26 -4.05
CA VAL A 68 3.46 -14.99 -4.98
C VAL A 68 4.00 -14.79 -6.39
N LYS A 69 4.23 -15.88 -7.13
CA LYS A 69 4.66 -15.81 -8.54
C LYS A 69 4.15 -17.02 -9.31
N ASP A 70 3.60 -16.78 -10.49
CA ASP A 70 3.23 -17.81 -11.45
C ASP A 70 4.48 -18.47 -12.03
N MET A 71 4.49 -19.81 -12.08
CA MET A 71 5.56 -20.66 -12.61
C MET A 71 5.17 -21.34 -13.94
N GLY A 72 4.16 -20.88 -14.62
CA GLY A 72 3.58 -21.52 -15.81
C GLY A 72 4.46 -21.51 -17.06
N THR A 73 5.65 -20.90 -17.03
CA THR A 73 6.64 -20.93 -18.13
C THR A 73 8.04 -21.23 -17.61
N PRO A 74 8.95 -21.80 -18.44
CA PRO A 74 10.33 -22.09 -18.03
C PRO A 74 11.04 -20.88 -17.44
N ASP A 75 10.92 -19.71 -18.08
CA ASP A 75 11.59 -18.48 -17.62
C ASP A 75 11.08 -18.04 -16.23
N ARG A 76 9.75 -18.13 -16.00
CA ARG A 76 9.16 -17.81 -14.68
C ARG A 76 9.59 -18.80 -13.63
N PHE A 77 9.68 -20.09 -13.99
CA PHE A 77 10.18 -21.13 -13.08
C PHE A 77 11.63 -20.86 -12.68
N HIS A 78 12.52 -20.56 -13.63
CA HIS A 78 13.92 -20.21 -13.34
C HIS A 78 14.01 -18.96 -12.46
N GLN A 79 13.17 -17.95 -12.70
CA GLN A 79 13.14 -16.76 -11.85
C GLN A 79 12.73 -17.08 -10.41
N VAL A 80 11.73 -17.97 -10.21
CA VAL A 80 11.34 -18.41 -8.85
C VAL A 80 12.46 -19.19 -8.19
N GLU A 81 13.19 -20.02 -8.94
CA GLU A 81 14.35 -20.75 -8.41
C GLU A 81 15.46 -19.81 -7.95
N GLU A 82 15.74 -18.76 -8.73
CA GLU A 82 16.69 -17.69 -8.33
C GLU A 82 16.21 -16.92 -7.10
N ASP A 83 14.93 -16.54 -7.05
CA ASP A 83 14.33 -15.83 -5.93
C ASP A 83 14.36 -16.68 -4.65
N PHE A 84 14.15 -17.99 -4.77
CA PHE A 84 14.26 -18.92 -3.65
C PHE A 84 15.71 -19.04 -3.14
N LYS A 85 16.67 -19.23 -4.04
CA LYS A 85 18.11 -19.28 -3.70
C LYS A 85 18.60 -17.97 -3.08
N ALA A 86 18.09 -16.85 -3.52
CA ALA A 86 18.40 -15.52 -2.97
C ALA A 86 17.68 -15.23 -1.63
N GLY A 87 16.85 -16.16 -1.11
CA GLY A 87 16.15 -16.00 0.16
C GLY A 87 14.92 -15.06 0.09
N ARG A 88 14.52 -14.57 -1.09
CA ARG A 88 13.39 -13.62 -1.25
C ARG A 88 12.05 -14.22 -0.81
N VAL A 89 11.85 -15.51 -1.09
CA VAL A 89 10.64 -16.23 -0.66
C VAL A 89 10.55 -16.29 0.86
N SER A 90 11.65 -16.61 1.53
CA SER A 90 11.71 -16.67 3.00
C SER A 90 11.60 -15.27 3.63
N ALA A 91 12.21 -14.27 3.02
CA ALA A 91 12.15 -12.88 3.51
C ALA A 91 10.72 -12.31 3.50
N LYS A 92 9.88 -12.72 2.55
CA LYS A 92 8.47 -12.29 2.44
C LYS A 92 7.48 -13.20 3.18
N ASN A 93 7.94 -14.21 3.93
CA ASN A 93 7.06 -15.08 4.72
C ASN A 93 6.68 -14.39 6.03
N LEU A 94 5.39 -14.12 6.25
CA LEU A 94 4.86 -13.43 7.42
C LEU A 94 5.02 -14.22 8.74
N SER A 95 5.37 -15.50 8.69
CA SER A 95 5.79 -16.24 9.89
C SER A 95 7.12 -15.74 10.46
N ASN A 96 7.93 -15.09 9.64
CA ASN A 96 9.18 -14.46 10.02
C ASN A 96 8.95 -12.97 10.36
N LYS A 97 9.80 -12.41 11.24
CA LYS A 97 9.78 -10.98 11.48
C LYS A 97 10.13 -10.20 10.21
N GLN A 98 9.23 -9.30 9.83
CA GLN A 98 9.41 -8.41 8.70
C GLN A 98 10.13 -7.14 9.14
N LYS A 99 10.74 -6.44 8.20
CA LYS A 99 11.26 -5.08 8.38
C LYS A 99 10.48 -4.14 7.47
N ALA A 100 10.24 -2.92 7.90
CA ALA A 100 9.50 -1.96 7.12
C ALA A 100 10.20 -0.60 7.02
N VAL A 101 9.95 0.07 5.92
CA VAL A 101 10.13 1.51 5.77
C VAL A 101 8.74 2.11 5.71
N PHE A 102 8.35 2.77 6.80
CA PHE A 102 7.13 3.56 6.86
C PHE A 102 7.38 4.92 6.25
N LEU A 103 6.51 5.36 5.38
CA LEU A 103 6.61 6.60 4.62
C LEU A 103 5.38 7.47 4.90
N ASP A 104 5.57 8.76 5.23
CA ASP A 104 4.47 9.70 5.06
C ASP A 104 4.15 9.86 3.58
N ARG A 105 2.99 10.43 3.26
CA ARG A 105 2.54 10.66 1.90
C ARG A 105 2.87 12.07 1.43
N ASP A 106 2.23 13.06 2.03
CA ASP A 106 2.31 14.46 1.59
C ASP A 106 3.65 15.09 2.00
N GLY A 107 4.42 15.59 1.04
CA GLY A 107 5.79 16.11 1.28
C GLY A 107 6.88 15.03 1.34
N THR A 108 6.52 13.74 1.26
CA THR A 108 7.47 12.62 1.31
C THR A 108 7.39 11.76 0.05
N ILE A 109 6.20 11.34 -0.36
CA ILE A 109 5.96 10.60 -1.60
C ILE A 109 5.49 11.54 -2.71
N ASN A 110 4.52 12.39 -2.42
CA ASN A 110 4.04 13.41 -3.34
C ASN A 110 4.39 14.82 -2.88
N LYS A 111 4.45 15.75 -3.82
CA LYS A 111 4.69 17.16 -3.56
C LYS A 111 3.67 17.70 -2.56
N TYR A 112 4.15 18.54 -1.64
CA TYR A 112 3.30 19.12 -0.63
C TYR A 112 2.47 20.28 -1.22
N VAL A 113 1.15 20.14 -1.19
CA VAL A 113 0.19 21.15 -1.66
C VAL A 113 -0.73 21.64 -0.53
N GLY A 114 -0.29 21.49 0.71
CA GLY A 114 -1.12 21.70 1.89
C GLY A 114 -2.07 20.51 2.10
N PHE A 115 -3.37 20.73 1.95
CA PHE A 115 -4.36 19.65 2.00
C PHE A 115 -4.72 19.21 0.58
N LEU A 116 -4.27 18.01 0.20
CA LEU A 116 -4.58 17.45 -1.11
C LEU A 116 -6.05 17.05 -1.18
N ARG A 117 -6.83 17.79 -1.97
CA ARG A 117 -8.28 17.61 -2.13
C ARG A 117 -8.65 17.09 -3.52
N ASN A 118 -7.82 17.36 -4.51
CA ASN A 118 -8.10 17.01 -5.89
C ASN A 118 -7.03 16.05 -6.42
N ILE A 119 -7.46 14.98 -7.06
CA ILE A 119 -6.57 13.98 -7.66
C ILE A 119 -5.63 14.59 -8.72
N ASN A 120 -6.03 15.69 -9.37
CA ASN A 120 -5.19 16.37 -10.37
C ASN A 120 -4.00 17.09 -9.75
N ASP A 121 -4.05 17.45 -8.46
CA ASP A 121 -2.97 18.11 -7.73
C ASP A 121 -1.94 17.11 -7.17
N PHE A 122 -2.21 15.80 -7.32
CA PHE A 122 -1.27 14.76 -6.93
C PHE A 122 -0.14 14.65 -7.95
N GLU A 123 1.09 14.82 -7.49
CA GLU A 123 2.31 14.66 -8.28
C GLU A 123 3.40 14.01 -7.44
N LEU A 124 4.03 12.94 -7.92
CA LEU A 124 5.14 12.27 -7.24
C LEU A 124 6.36 13.22 -7.12
N ILE A 125 7.06 13.13 -6.00
CA ILE A 125 8.37 13.76 -5.83
C ILE A 125 9.39 13.02 -6.70
N ASP A 126 10.27 13.79 -7.37
CA ASP A 126 11.32 13.23 -8.22
C ASP A 126 12.21 12.25 -7.45
N GLY A 127 12.45 11.08 -8.05
CA GLY A 127 13.28 10.02 -7.46
C GLY A 127 12.58 9.14 -6.41
N VAL A 128 11.36 9.48 -5.95
CA VAL A 128 10.67 8.68 -4.93
C VAL A 128 10.32 7.27 -5.41
N ALA A 129 9.93 7.13 -6.68
CA ALA A 129 9.64 5.80 -7.24
C ALA A 129 10.91 4.92 -7.29
N GLU A 130 12.08 5.51 -7.65
CA GLU A 130 13.36 4.80 -7.58
C GLU A 130 13.70 4.38 -6.15
N ALA A 131 13.49 5.27 -5.18
CA ALA A 131 13.71 4.98 -3.77
C ALA A 131 12.83 3.82 -3.29
N ILE A 132 11.52 3.86 -3.57
CA ILE A 132 10.59 2.78 -3.18
C ILE A 132 10.96 1.47 -3.88
N LYS A 133 11.36 1.49 -5.14
CA LYS A 133 11.85 0.31 -5.85
C LYS A 133 13.08 -0.31 -5.17
N LYS A 134 14.02 0.50 -4.69
CA LYS A 134 15.17 0.03 -3.90
C LYS A 134 14.74 -0.53 -2.54
N ILE A 135 13.75 0.10 -1.87
CA ILE A 135 13.14 -0.45 -0.64
C ILE A 135 12.56 -1.84 -0.92
N ASN A 136 11.77 -1.99 -2.00
CA ASN A 136 11.21 -3.28 -2.39
C ASN A 136 12.32 -4.33 -2.64
N ALA A 137 13.43 -3.95 -3.26
CA ALA A 137 14.57 -4.84 -3.53
C ALA A 137 15.36 -5.22 -2.27
N SER A 138 15.39 -4.37 -1.23
CA SER A 138 16.10 -4.61 0.03
C SER A 138 15.41 -5.61 0.96
N GLY A 139 14.19 -6.06 0.61
CA GLY A 139 13.38 -6.96 1.43
C GLY A 139 12.59 -6.27 2.55
N HIS A 140 12.64 -4.94 2.66
CA HIS A 140 11.76 -4.18 3.54
C HIS A 140 10.38 -4.02 2.91
N LEU A 141 9.35 -4.01 3.74
CA LEU A 141 8.01 -3.60 3.33
C LEU A 141 7.98 -2.08 3.15
N ALA A 142 7.40 -1.60 2.05
CA ALA A 142 7.14 -0.19 1.82
C ALA A 142 5.70 0.14 2.24
N ILE A 143 5.52 0.84 3.35
CA ILE A 143 4.20 1.08 3.95
C ILE A 143 3.96 2.57 4.13
N VAL A 144 2.85 3.06 3.57
CA VAL A 144 2.42 4.44 3.77
C VAL A 144 1.66 4.58 5.08
N VAL A 145 1.99 5.64 5.86
CA VAL A 145 1.27 6.01 7.10
C VAL A 145 1.02 7.52 7.09
N THR A 146 -0.21 7.94 6.80
CA THR A 146 -0.53 9.34 6.52
C THR A 146 -1.73 9.88 7.31
N ASN A 147 -1.66 11.14 7.74
CA ASN A 147 -2.79 11.85 8.33
C ASN A 147 -3.63 12.52 7.25
N GLN A 148 -4.91 12.16 7.13
CA GLN A 148 -5.82 12.71 6.13
C GLN A 148 -7.04 13.40 6.76
N PRO A 149 -6.83 14.55 7.42
CA PRO A 149 -7.91 15.27 8.13
C PRO A 149 -8.95 15.89 7.19
N VAL A 150 -8.67 15.94 5.90
CA VAL A 150 -9.60 16.44 4.87
C VAL A 150 -10.93 15.68 4.87
N ILE A 151 -10.92 14.39 5.25
CA ILE A 151 -12.14 13.59 5.40
C ILE A 151 -12.97 14.09 6.59
N ALA A 152 -12.36 14.23 7.78
CA ALA A 152 -13.06 14.76 8.95
C ALA A 152 -13.57 16.19 8.75
N ARG A 153 -12.98 16.96 7.84
CA ARG A 153 -13.41 18.29 7.47
C ARG A 153 -14.53 18.31 6.42
N GLY A 154 -14.90 17.15 5.87
CA GLY A 154 -15.87 17.05 4.78
C GLY A 154 -15.40 17.60 3.44
N GLU A 155 -14.10 17.83 3.29
CA GLU A 155 -13.48 18.39 2.07
C GLU A 155 -13.20 17.32 1.01
N VAL A 156 -13.05 16.05 1.44
CA VAL A 156 -12.80 14.88 0.61
C VAL A 156 -13.57 13.69 1.16
N THR A 157 -14.20 12.91 0.32
CA THR A 157 -14.84 11.64 0.68
C THR A 157 -13.82 10.51 0.79
N PHE A 158 -14.20 9.41 1.44
CA PHE A 158 -13.38 8.19 1.45
C PHE A 158 -13.09 7.66 0.05
N GLN A 159 -14.06 7.76 -0.86
CA GLN A 159 -13.91 7.32 -2.24
C GLN A 159 -12.91 8.18 -3.01
N GLU A 160 -12.97 9.51 -2.87
CA GLU A 160 -12.01 10.42 -3.51
C GLU A 160 -10.60 10.22 -2.96
N LEU A 161 -10.44 9.96 -1.65
CA LEU A 161 -9.14 9.59 -1.10
C LEU A 161 -8.62 8.27 -1.67
N GLU A 162 -9.49 7.27 -1.83
CA GLU A 162 -9.11 5.99 -2.46
C GLU A 162 -8.66 6.21 -3.92
N GLU A 163 -9.31 7.08 -4.67
CA GLU A 163 -8.90 7.43 -6.04
C GLU A 163 -7.53 8.10 -6.08
N ILE A 164 -7.22 9.00 -5.12
CA ILE A 164 -5.89 9.59 -4.97
C ILE A 164 -4.84 8.52 -4.65
N HIS A 165 -5.14 7.59 -3.75
CA HIS A 165 -4.24 6.48 -3.44
C HIS A 165 -4.06 5.54 -4.64
N ASN A 166 -5.11 5.27 -5.40
CA ASN A 166 -5.03 4.48 -6.63
C ASN A 166 -4.13 5.16 -7.68
N LYS A 167 -4.19 6.50 -7.81
CA LYS A 167 -3.28 7.25 -8.67
C LYS A 167 -1.83 7.08 -8.21
N MET A 168 -1.55 7.22 -6.91
CA MET A 168 -0.22 7.00 -6.33
C MET A 168 0.32 5.61 -6.65
N GLU A 169 -0.47 4.56 -6.38
CA GLU A 169 -0.07 3.17 -6.65
C GLU A 169 0.14 2.93 -8.16
N THR A 170 -0.70 3.52 -9.04
CA THR A 170 -0.57 3.41 -10.49
C THR A 170 0.71 4.07 -10.99
N GLU A 171 0.98 5.31 -10.57
CA GLU A 171 2.16 6.06 -11.01
C GLU A 171 3.47 5.44 -10.50
N LEU A 172 3.49 4.91 -9.28
CA LEU A 172 4.62 4.12 -8.76
C LEU A 172 4.79 2.81 -9.54
N GLY A 173 3.70 2.10 -9.82
CA GLY A 173 3.70 0.84 -10.55
C GLY A 173 4.21 0.97 -11.98
N LEU A 174 3.89 2.07 -12.68
CA LEU A 174 4.41 2.39 -14.01
C LEU A 174 5.94 2.55 -14.02
N GLN A 175 6.54 2.88 -12.88
CA GLN A 175 7.98 3.00 -12.68
C GLN A 175 8.61 1.74 -12.04
N GLY A 176 7.82 0.68 -11.81
CA GLY A 176 8.26 -0.60 -11.27
C GLY A 176 8.44 -0.62 -9.75
N ALA A 177 7.84 0.36 -9.04
CA ALA A 177 7.78 0.42 -7.58
C ALA A 177 6.39 0.00 -7.10
N TYR A 178 6.29 -0.50 -5.85
CA TYR A 178 5.01 -0.85 -5.24
C TYR A 178 4.99 -0.58 -3.74
N LEU A 179 3.79 -0.39 -3.21
CA LEU A 179 3.53 -0.27 -1.78
C LEU A 179 2.93 -1.57 -1.26
N ASP A 180 3.41 -2.07 -0.12
CA ASP A 180 2.84 -3.27 0.51
C ASP A 180 1.53 -2.94 1.23
N ALA A 181 1.40 -1.74 1.82
CA ALA A 181 0.17 -1.27 2.44
C ALA A 181 0.07 0.26 2.51
N ILE A 182 -1.16 0.76 2.71
CA ILE A 182 -1.45 2.17 2.96
C ILE A 182 -2.35 2.26 4.19
N TYR A 183 -1.85 2.90 5.25
CA TYR A 183 -2.63 3.25 6.44
C TYR A 183 -2.85 4.76 6.47
N TYR A 184 -4.06 5.17 6.79
CA TYR A 184 -4.37 6.58 6.92
C TYR A 184 -5.26 6.87 8.12
N CYS A 185 -5.13 8.05 8.70
CA CYS A 185 -5.98 8.54 9.76
C CYS A 185 -6.94 9.59 9.20
N PRO A 186 -8.25 9.33 9.14
CA PRO A 186 -9.24 10.30 8.66
C PRO A 186 -9.65 11.31 9.74
N HIS A 187 -9.25 11.10 10.99
CA HIS A 187 -9.75 11.85 12.15
C HIS A 187 -9.05 13.21 12.33
N HIS A 188 -9.78 14.14 12.93
CA HIS A 188 -9.26 15.45 13.36
C HIS A 188 -10.01 15.95 14.60
N PRO A 189 -9.36 16.16 15.75
CA PRO A 189 -10.07 16.48 16.99
C PRO A 189 -10.73 17.87 17.01
N HIS A 190 -10.17 18.83 16.28
CA HIS A 190 -10.68 20.20 16.28
C HIS A 190 -11.95 20.31 15.45
N LYS A 191 -12.99 20.90 16.04
CA LYS A 191 -14.32 21.16 15.47
C LYS A 191 -14.42 22.58 14.92
N GLY A 192 -15.50 22.87 14.17
CA GLY A 192 -15.83 24.21 13.70
C GLY A 192 -15.52 24.45 12.23
N TYR A 193 -15.39 23.39 11.44
CA TYR A 193 -15.27 23.46 9.97
C TYR A 193 -16.65 23.30 9.34
N GLU A 194 -17.01 24.15 8.41
CA GLU A 194 -18.25 24.01 7.63
C GLU A 194 -18.22 22.69 6.84
N GLY A 195 -19.28 21.89 6.92
CA GLY A 195 -19.37 20.59 6.24
C GLY A 195 -18.61 19.46 6.94
N GLU A 196 -18.06 19.67 8.13
CA GLU A 196 -17.32 18.63 8.86
C GLU A 196 -18.17 17.38 9.14
N VAL A 197 -17.50 16.23 9.23
CA VAL A 197 -18.08 14.93 9.58
C VAL A 197 -17.94 14.72 11.08
N PRO A 198 -19.03 14.88 11.87
CA PRO A 198 -18.96 14.91 13.35
C PRO A 198 -18.37 13.64 13.96
N GLU A 199 -18.63 12.47 13.35
CA GLU A 199 -18.17 11.16 13.82
C GLU A 199 -16.66 10.99 13.72
N LEU A 200 -16.01 11.76 12.82
CA LEU A 200 -14.56 11.76 12.61
C LEU A 200 -13.84 12.87 13.39
N LYS A 201 -14.60 13.73 14.08
CA LYS A 201 -14.05 14.82 14.92
C LYS A 201 -13.75 14.31 16.33
N ILE A 202 -12.84 13.36 16.41
CA ILE A 202 -12.47 12.65 17.63
C ILE A 202 -10.95 12.62 17.84
N GLU A 203 -10.54 12.46 19.10
CA GLU A 203 -9.20 11.98 19.44
C GLU A 203 -9.10 10.49 19.08
N CYS A 204 -7.98 10.08 18.52
CA CYS A 204 -7.73 8.69 18.15
C CYS A 204 -6.26 8.32 18.34
N ASP A 205 -5.93 7.02 18.30
CA ASP A 205 -4.55 6.56 18.42
C ASP A 205 -3.85 6.44 17.05
N CYS A 206 -4.61 6.45 15.95
CA CYS A 206 -4.04 6.36 14.61
C CYS A 206 -3.40 7.67 14.11
N ARG A 207 -3.80 8.84 14.66
CA ARG A 207 -3.29 10.13 14.19
C ARG A 207 -1.88 10.39 14.68
N LYS A 208 -0.90 10.53 13.74
CA LYS A 208 0.44 11.01 14.07
C LYS A 208 0.37 12.39 14.76
N PRO A 209 1.10 12.63 15.87
CA PRO A 209 2.30 11.90 16.34
C PRO A 209 2.06 10.63 17.14
N LYS A 210 0.83 10.15 17.34
CA LYS A 210 0.59 8.86 17.98
C LYS A 210 0.99 7.71 17.04
N PRO A 211 1.50 6.58 17.57
CA PRO A 211 2.08 5.51 16.76
C PRO A 211 1.08 4.49 16.22
N GLY A 212 -0.23 4.68 16.42
CA GLY A 212 -1.22 3.63 16.21
C GLY A 212 -1.26 3.02 14.81
N MET A 213 -0.99 3.79 13.73
CA MET A 213 -0.91 3.22 12.38
C MET A 213 0.31 2.29 12.22
N LEU A 214 1.46 2.65 12.80
CA LEU A 214 2.68 1.82 12.75
C LEU A 214 2.51 0.54 13.57
N LEU A 215 1.90 0.65 14.75
CA LEU A 215 1.62 -0.51 15.61
C LEU A 215 0.64 -1.47 14.96
N LYS A 216 -0.42 -0.93 14.31
CA LYS A 216 -1.36 -1.75 13.55
C LYS A 216 -0.67 -2.47 12.40
N ALA A 217 0.16 -1.80 11.63
CA ALA A 217 0.90 -2.42 10.54
C ALA A 217 1.86 -3.50 11.07
N ALA A 218 2.48 -3.27 12.24
CA ALA A 218 3.36 -4.25 12.87
C ALA A 218 2.61 -5.53 13.30
N ASP A 219 1.38 -5.39 13.75
CA ASP A 219 0.50 -6.53 14.06
C ASP A 219 0.05 -7.25 12.78
N ASP A 220 -0.43 -6.51 11.79
CA ASP A 220 -0.95 -7.06 10.53
C ASP A 220 0.15 -7.83 9.73
N TYR A 221 1.40 -7.39 9.78
CA TYR A 221 2.51 -7.92 8.96
C TYR A 221 3.68 -8.49 9.75
N ASN A 222 3.52 -8.75 11.04
CA ASN A 222 4.57 -9.30 11.92
C ASN A 222 5.88 -8.52 11.85
N ILE A 223 5.83 -7.17 11.90
CA ILE A 223 6.99 -6.30 11.73
C ILE A 223 7.80 -6.18 13.03
N ASP A 224 9.13 -6.22 12.91
CA ASP A 224 10.06 -5.78 13.94
C ASP A 224 10.30 -4.28 13.81
N LEU A 225 9.61 -3.51 14.63
CA LEU A 225 9.69 -2.05 14.62
C LEU A 225 11.10 -1.54 14.96
N SER A 226 11.87 -2.27 15.78
CA SER A 226 13.24 -1.88 16.17
C SER A 226 14.24 -1.94 15.00
N GLN A 227 13.92 -2.73 13.96
CA GLN A 227 14.68 -2.83 12.73
C GLN A 227 14.04 -2.06 11.56
N SER A 228 13.02 -1.26 11.84
CA SER A 228 12.24 -0.52 10.85
C SER A 228 12.49 0.98 10.93
N TYR A 229 12.10 1.68 9.90
CA TYR A 229 12.30 3.14 9.78
C TYR A 229 10.96 3.84 9.58
N MET A 230 10.81 5.04 10.16
CA MET A 230 9.74 5.99 9.82
C MET A 230 10.36 7.20 9.15
N ILE A 231 9.91 7.52 7.93
CA ILE A 231 10.39 8.63 7.12
C ILE A 231 9.23 9.58 6.85
N GLY A 232 9.45 10.84 7.11
CA GLY A 232 8.47 11.89 6.84
C GLY A 232 9.13 13.26 6.79
N ASP A 233 8.37 14.28 6.38
CA ASP A 233 8.82 15.66 6.27
C ASP A 233 8.48 16.51 7.51
N GLY A 234 7.77 15.92 8.50
CA GLY A 234 7.24 16.62 9.65
C GLY A 234 7.63 16.03 11.02
N GLU A 235 7.53 16.89 12.03
CA GLU A 235 7.77 16.52 13.44
C GLU A 235 6.85 15.38 13.91
N ASN A 236 5.61 15.34 13.41
CA ASN A 236 4.65 14.31 13.77
C ASN A 236 5.08 12.92 13.30
N ASP A 237 5.81 12.84 12.20
CA ASP A 237 6.34 11.58 11.65
C ASP A 237 7.45 11.05 12.51
N VAL A 238 8.41 11.92 12.83
CA VAL A 238 9.53 11.60 13.72
C VAL A 238 9.02 11.10 15.08
N LYS A 239 8.10 11.85 15.70
CA LYS A 239 7.52 11.48 17.00
C LYS A 239 6.75 10.16 16.94
N ALA A 240 5.96 9.93 15.88
CA ALA A 240 5.23 8.67 15.70
C ALA A 240 6.19 7.48 15.53
N GLY A 241 7.24 7.64 14.72
CA GLY A 241 8.25 6.62 14.51
C GLY A 241 8.98 6.24 15.80
N LEU A 242 9.48 7.23 16.53
CA LEU A 242 10.17 7.01 17.82
C LEU A 242 9.24 6.39 18.86
N ALA A 243 7.98 6.87 18.95
CA ALA A 243 6.99 6.30 19.86
C ALA A 243 6.61 4.85 19.54
N ALA A 244 6.70 4.44 18.26
CA ALA A 244 6.50 3.07 17.82
C ALA A 244 7.75 2.18 18.07
N GLY A 245 8.91 2.76 18.36
CA GLY A 245 10.19 2.05 18.50
C GLY A 245 10.98 1.91 17.20
N CYS A 246 10.60 2.66 16.14
CA CYS A 246 11.35 2.74 14.89
C CYS A 246 12.52 3.72 14.98
N LYS A 247 13.47 3.58 14.06
CA LYS A 247 14.40 4.66 13.72
C LYS A 247 13.63 5.71 12.91
N ALA A 248 13.82 7.00 13.23
CA ALA A 248 13.13 8.07 12.54
C ALA A 248 14.10 8.85 11.63
N VAL A 249 13.60 9.21 10.45
CA VAL A 249 14.34 10.01 9.46
C VAL A 249 13.45 11.15 8.98
N LEU A 250 13.95 12.37 9.10
CA LEU A 250 13.32 13.55 8.56
C LEU A 250 13.87 13.80 7.15
N VAL A 251 12.99 13.97 6.17
CA VAL A 251 13.38 14.36 4.81
C VAL A 251 12.97 15.80 4.53
N ASN A 252 13.73 16.47 3.67
CA ASN A 252 13.32 17.78 3.16
C ASN A 252 12.17 17.56 2.18
N GLY A 253 10.94 17.71 2.66
CA GLY A 253 9.77 17.73 1.79
C GLY A 253 9.86 18.90 0.78
N ASP A 254 9.25 18.74 -0.38
CA ASP A 254 9.13 19.82 -1.37
C ASP A 254 8.27 20.94 -0.77
N GLY A 255 8.93 22.02 -0.33
CA GLY A 255 8.30 23.18 0.31
C GLY A 255 8.38 23.25 1.84
N THR A 256 9.03 22.31 2.51
CA THR A 256 9.27 22.37 3.96
C THR A 256 10.74 22.64 4.29
N ASP A 257 11.02 23.65 5.14
CA ASP A 257 12.36 23.91 5.68
C ASP A 257 12.67 22.92 6.83
N ALA A 258 12.93 21.64 6.50
CA ALA A 258 13.34 20.64 7.48
C ALA A 258 14.68 20.99 8.16
N LYS A 259 15.53 21.80 7.50
CA LYS A 259 16.85 22.20 7.99
C LYS A 259 16.85 23.03 9.28
N SER A 260 15.71 23.57 9.70
CA SER A 260 15.61 24.41 10.90
C SER A 260 15.14 23.65 12.15
N LYS A 261 14.84 22.36 12.05
CA LYS A 261 14.22 21.58 13.14
C LYS A 261 15.14 20.46 13.59
N ASP A 262 15.87 20.71 14.67
CA ASP A 262 16.63 19.69 15.39
C ASP A 262 15.66 18.84 16.23
N PHE A 263 15.32 17.65 15.78
CA PHE A 263 14.52 16.69 16.54
C PHE A 263 15.39 15.68 17.31
N GLY A 264 16.68 15.97 17.49
CA GLY A 264 17.61 15.36 18.46
C GLY A 264 17.85 13.84 18.35
N GLN A 265 16.95 13.09 17.73
CA GLN A 265 17.01 11.62 17.60
C GLN A 265 16.69 11.13 16.17
N ALA A 266 16.48 12.03 15.23
CA ALA A 266 16.21 11.70 13.84
C ALA A 266 17.32 12.21 12.94
N ASP A 267 17.78 11.37 12.01
CA ASP A 267 18.65 11.83 10.93
C ASP A 267 17.85 12.73 9.99
N THR A 268 18.49 13.80 9.50
CA THR A 268 17.92 14.68 8.50
C THR A 268 18.62 14.48 7.17
N LEU A 269 17.85 14.11 6.14
CA LEU A 269 18.32 13.82 4.80
C LEU A 269 17.59 14.66 3.75
N ALA A 270 18.16 14.81 2.56
CA ALA A 270 17.54 15.60 1.51
C ALA A 270 16.31 14.92 0.90
N SER A 271 16.30 13.58 0.86
CA SER A 271 15.23 12.82 0.19
C SER A 271 15.15 11.38 0.70
N VAL A 272 14.05 10.70 0.33
CA VAL A 272 13.89 9.25 0.54
C VAL A 272 14.95 8.46 -0.23
N LEU A 273 15.39 8.95 -1.39
CA LEU A 273 16.44 8.28 -2.18
C LEU A 273 17.79 8.30 -1.45
N GLU A 274 18.16 9.44 -0.86
CA GLU A 274 19.38 9.55 -0.03
C GLU A 274 19.32 8.59 1.17
N PHE A 275 18.15 8.45 1.80
CA PHE A 275 17.96 7.47 2.87
C PHE A 275 18.28 6.05 2.39
N VAL A 276 17.73 5.65 1.26
CA VAL A 276 17.90 4.29 0.74
C VAL A 276 19.38 4.02 0.43
N ASP A 277 20.05 4.96 -0.23
CA ASP A 277 21.46 4.83 -0.59
C ASP A 277 22.38 4.77 0.65
N LYS A 278 21.98 5.43 1.75
CA LYS A 278 22.75 5.45 3.00
C LYS A 278 22.54 4.23 3.90
N TYR A 279 21.30 3.70 3.94
CA TYR A 279 20.91 2.72 4.97
C TYR A 279 20.48 1.35 4.44
N LEU A 280 20.12 1.23 3.16
CA LEU A 280 19.58 -0.01 2.61
C LEU A 280 20.41 -0.61 1.45
N CYS A 281 21.34 0.15 0.88
CA CYS A 281 22.24 -0.29 -0.20
C CYS A 281 23.62 -0.71 0.28
#